data_21122c5b20ea0bfde43570b86c62e983
#
_entry.id   21122c5b20ea0bfde43570b86c62e983
#
_cell.length_a   1.000
_cell.length_b   1.000
_cell.length_c   1.000
_cell.angle_alpha   90.00
_cell.angle_beta   90.00
_cell.angle_gamma   90.00
#
_symmetry.space_group_name_H-M   'P 1'
#
loop_
_entity.id
_entity.type
_entity.pdbx_description
1 polymer ?
#
loop_
_entity_poly.entity_id
_entity_poly.type
_entity_poly.pdbx_seq_one_letter_code
_entity_poly.pdbx_strand_id
1 'polypeptide(L)'
;MAQMHEIKGWCPTAYRPMATGDGLLLRLTPKWTGLSPYQLLAIAETALEFGNGLIDLTQRANIQIRGIAPDHYSKALSALITHELIEAKEVSSLQANILISPLSHLKKNKLNLTAHEFAAELNSLLLQNNLTDRLPSKFLFCINDCATLSLYTIKSDILIDLKEDGKTYLILANDYQNPILIEQKDCLISVIALTQRFLELSKQDQFLFRRLHALIDKIGINAFIEPFSFKTTHAYKEFKPKKDAYLGEINFNHDYYIGVSAPSGSWTADKLKSFSQILINHQSQNIRLTPWRSLLIPVHDVAQRRQLFDEMNKLNLIISQDDPRLALIACPGAPKCSQAYGKTDEVLERLSSYAPDISSYTEISVHISGCTKGCVKGDETPLTITLTDQGYNLIQNGRADGEAIFLAQTLDELDQYIKNNPKILEPL
;
A
#
# COMPACT_ATOMS: atom_id res chain seq x y z
N MET A 1 -27.40 18.91 0.52
CA MET A 1 -27.09 18.18 1.78
C MET A 1 -25.81 17.39 1.53
N ALA A 2 -24.73 17.69 2.23
CA ALA A 2 -23.50 16.92 2.12
C ALA A 2 -23.80 15.47 2.51
N GLN A 3 -23.59 14.51 1.61
CA GLN A 3 -23.69 13.09 1.94
C GLN A 3 -22.69 12.79 3.06
N MET A 4 -23.16 12.40 4.24
CA MET A 4 -22.30 11.90 5.29
C MET A 4 -21.67 10.59 4.82
N HIS A 5 -20.37 10.61 4.56
CA HIS A 5 -19.62 9.43 4.13
C HIS A 5 -19.64 8.36 5.23
N GLU A 6 -20.22 7.20 4.92
CA GLU A 6 -20.24 6.08 5.84
C GLU A 6 -18.83 5.53 6.04
N ILE A 7 -18.33 5.59 7.28
CA ILE A 7 -17.06 4.99 7.67
C ILE A 7 -17.36 3.59 8.20
N LYS A 8 -17.09 2.56 7.43
CA LYS A 8 -17.36 1.15 7.81
C LYS A 8 -16.54 0.65 9.01
N GLY A 9 -15.46 1.33 9.38
CA GLY A 9 -14.67 1.06 10.59
C GLY A 9 -13.78 -0.18 10.58
N TRP A 10 -13.86 -1.03 9.54
CA TRP A 10 -13.11 -2.28 9.39
C TRP A 10 -12.49 -2.42 7.99
N CYS A 11 -11.54 -3.33 7.84
CA CYS A 11 -10.91 -3.66 6.56
C CYS A 11 -11.41 -5.01 6.03
N PRO A 12 -11.63 -5.17 4.72
CA PRO A 12 -12.00 -6.44 4.15
C PRO A 12 -10.89 -7.48 4.29
N THR A 13 -11.30 -8.76 4.33
CA THR A 13 -10.44 -9.93 4.14
C THR A 13 -11.08 -10.83 3.08
N ALA A 14 -10.51 -11.99 2.80
CA ALA A 14 -11.16 -12.97 1.94
C ALA A 14 -12.44 -13.53 2.62
N TYR A 15 -12.40 -13.79 3.92
CA TYR A 15 -13.53 -14.34 4.70
C TYR A 15 -14.56 -13.29 5.14
N ARG A 16 -14.16 -12.03 5.17
CA ARG A 16 -15.04 -10.89 5.45
C ARG A 16 -15.01 -9.90 4.28
N PRO A 17 -15.66 -10.25 3.16
CA PRO A 17 -15.67 -9.41 1.97
C PRO A 17 -16.42 -8.11 2.23
N MET A 18 -16.02 -7.03 1.54
CA MET A 18 -16.69 -5.74 1.65
C MET A 18 -17.62 -5.56 0.45
N ALA A 19 -18.88 -5.29 0.69
CA ALA A 19 -19.80 -4.86 -0.37
C ALA A 19 -19.37 -3.48 -0.89
N THR A 20 -19.20 -3.37 -2.19
CA THR A 20 -18.82 -2.16 -2.93
C THR A 20 -19.82 -1.92 -4.08
N GLY A 21 -19.70 -0.82 -4.79
CA GLY A 21 -20.63 -0.48 -5.87
C GLY A 21 -20.60 -1.46 -7.06
N ASP A 22 -19.51 -2.20 -7.19
CA ASP A 22 -19.28 -3.18 -8.27
C ASP A 22 -19.42 -4.65 -7.83
N GLY A 23 -19.82 -4.94 -6.59
CA GLY A 23 -19.92 -6.28 -6.05
C GLY A 23 -19.17 -6.45 -4.73
N LEU A 24 -18.76 -7.68 -4.41
CA LEU A 24 -17.94 -7.93 -3.24
C LEU A 24 -16.45 -7.71 -3.57
N LEU A 25 -15.75 -7.06 -2.64
CA LEU A 25 -14.31 -6.92 -2.66
C LEU A 25 -13.68 -7.91 -1.68
N LEU A 26 -12.84 -8.79 -2.19
CA LEU A 26 -12.03 -9.71 -1.40
C LEU A 26 -10.63 -9.14 -1.29
N ARG A 27 -10.03 -9.20 -0.08
CA ARG A 27 -8.64 -8.83 0.14
C ARG A 27 -7.84 -10.04 0.54
N LEU A 28 -6.75 -10.26 -0.18
CA LEU A 28 -5.74 -11.26 0.09
C LEU A 28 -4.53 -10.57 0.74
N THR A 29 -4.03 -11.18 1.81
CA THR A 29 -2.77 -10.79 2.44
C THR A 29 -1.74 -11.88 2.15
N PRO A 30 -0.94 -11.75 1.08
CA PRO A 30 0.05 -12.75 0.73
C PRO A 30 1.08 -12.95 1.83
N LYS A 31 1.65 -14.16 1.90
CA LYS A 31 2.79 -14.43 2.78
C LYS A 31 3.97 -13.53 2.41
N TRP A 32 4.72 -13.08 3.39
CA TRP A 32 5.88 -12.20 3.16
C TRP A 32 6.95 -12.83 2.27
N THR A 33 6.99 -14.16 2.16
CA THR A 33 7.90 -14.90 1.27
C THR A 33 7.64 -14.67 -0.22
N GLY A 34 6.51 -14.06 -0.57
CA GLY A 34 6.10 -13.78 -1.94
C GLY A 34 5.07 -14.76 -2.48
N LEU A 35 4.70 -14.57 -3.74
CA LEU A 35 3.76 -15.40 -4.49
C LEU A 35 4.50 -16.16 -5.60
N SER A 36 4.02 -17.34 -5.91
CA SER A 36 4.42 -18.02 -7.14
C SER A 36 3.69 -17.43 -8.35
N PRO A 37 4.23 -17.57 -9.58
CA PRO A 37 3.52 -17.19 -10.80
C PRO A 37 2.17 -17.90 -10.97
N TYR A 38 2.07 -19.14 -10.53
CA TYR A 38 0.80 -19.91 -10.54
C TYR A 38 -0.24 -19.32 -9.59
N GLN A 39 0.17 -18.78 -8.45
CA GLN A 39 -0.72 -18.07 -7.54
C GLN A 39 -1.20 -16.74 -8.12
N LEU A 40 -0.33 -16.00 -8.82
CA LEU A 40 -0.74 -14.80 -9.55
C LEU A 40 -1.73 -15.12 -10.67
N LEU A 41 -1.49 -16.22 -11.40
CA LEU A 41 -2.40 -16.74 -12.42
C LEU A 41 -3.77 -17.08 -11.83
N ALA A 42 -3.80 -17.79 -10.71
CA ALA A 42 -5.04 -18.15 -10.01
C ALA A 42 -5.82 -16.94 -9.53
N ILE A 43 -5.14 -15.87 -9.08
CA ILE A 43 -5.77 -14.59 -8.74
C ILE A 43 -6.44 -13.97 -9.97
N ALA A 44 -5.74 -13.96 -11.11
CA ALA A 44 -6.26 -13.44 -12.37
C ALA A 44 -7.48 -14.23 -12.84
N GLU A 45 -7.41 -15.55 -12.82
CA GLU A 45 -8.51 -16.45 -13.22
C GLU A 45 -9.71 -16.32 -12.28
N THR A 46 -9.49 -16.22 -10.97
CA THR A 46 -10.56 -15.94 -10.00
C THR A 46 -11.27 -14.61 -10.29
N ALA A 47 -10.50 -13.57 -10.65
CA ALA A 47 -11.08 -12.27 -10.99
C ALA A 47 -11.86 -12.29 -12.31
N LEU A 48 -11.44 -13.09 -13.30
CA LEU A 48 -12.14 -13.28 -14.58
C LEU A 48 -13.42 -14.09 -14.42
N GLU A 49 -13.36 -15.18 -13.67
CA GLU A 49 -14.48 -16.13 -13.58
C GLU A 49 -15.57 -15.67 -12.62
N PHE A 50 -15.20 -15.07 -11.49
CA PHE A 50 -16.13 -14.76 -10.40
C PHE A 50 -16.30 -13.26 -10.13
N GLY A 51 -15.39 -12.42 -10.64
CA GLY A 51 -15.36 -10.98 -10.41
C GLY A 51 -15.63 -10.17 -11.66
N ASN A 52 -15.22 -8.91 -11.62
CA ASN A 52 -15.33 -7.99 -12.77
C ASN A 52 -14.00 -7.82 -13.55
N GLY A 53 -13.03 -8.70 -13.33
CA GLY A 53 -11.74 -8.68 -14.00
C GLY A 53 -10.78 -7.59 -13.50
N LEU A 54 -11.03 -6.96 -12.34
CA LEU A 54 -10.18 -5.93 -11.78
C LEU A 54 -9.47 -6.40 -10.51
N ILE A 55 -8.19 -6.08 -10.42
CA ILE A 55 -7.30 -6.46 -9.33
C ILE A 55 -6.49 -5.24 -8.91
N ASP A 56 -6.54 -4.87 -7.63
CA ASP A 56 -5.79 -3.72 -7.10
C ASP A 56 -4.67 -4.18 -6.16
N LEU A 57 -3.46 -3.68 -6.37
CA LEU A 57 -2.38 -3.74 -5.40
C LEU A 57 -2.50 -2.56 -4.42
N THR A 58 -2.32 -2.84 -3.13
CA THR A 58 -2.55 -1.83 -2.09
C THR A 58 -1.24 -1.31 -1.49
N GLN A 59 -1.30 -0.16 -0.81
CA GLN A 59 -0.17 0.41 -0.06
C GLN A 59 0.23 -0.41 1.19
N ARG A 60 -0.43 -1.55 1.43
CA ARG A 60 -0.10 -2.51 2.50
C ARG A 60 0.36 -3.84 1.94
N ALA A 61 0.86 -3.84 0.70
CA ALA A 61 1.29 -5.04 0.00
C ALA A 61 0.22 -6.17 0.00
N ASN A 62 -1.06 -5.79 -0.11
CA ASN A 62 -2.18 -6.71 -0.25
C ASN A 62 -2.73 -6.67 -1.67
N ILE A 63 -3.44 -7.73 -2.05
CA ILE A 63 -4.16 -7.82 -3.33
C ILE A 63 -5.66 -7.74 -3.06
N GLN A 64 -6.38 -7.00 -3.89
CA GLN A 64 -7.83 -6.93 -3.85
C GLN A 64 -8.39 -7.45 -5.16
N ILE A 65 -9.28 -8.44 -5.08
CA ILE A 65 -10.10 -8.91 -6.20
C ILE A 65 -11.45 -8.22 -6.08
N ARG A 66 -11.90 -7.61 -7.19
CA ARG A 66 -13.08 -6.76 -7.19
C ARG A 66 -14.25 -7.39 -7.93
N GLY A 67 -15.46 -6.89 -7.58
CA GLY A 67 -16.66 -7.18 -8.32
C GLY A 67 -17.12 -8.64 -8.24
N ILE A 68 -16.75 -9.38 -7.19
CA ILE A 68 -17.22 -10.76 -6.98
C ILE A 68 -18.74 -10.72 -6.77
N ALA A 69 -19.48 -11.46 -7.59
CA ALA A 69 -20.90 -11.61 -7.41
C ALA A 69 -21.20 -12.37 -6.11
N PRO A 70 -22.22 -11.96 -5.32
CA PRO A 70 -22.51 -12.61 -4.02
C PRO A 70 -22.76 -14.12 -4.12
N ASP A 71 -23.38 -14.58 -5.18
CA ASP A 71 -23.66 -15.99 -5.49
C ASP A 71 -22.42 -16.78 -5.94
N HIS A 72 -21.39 -16.09 -6.42
CA HIS A 72 -20.09 -16.66 -6.78
C HIS A 72 -19.08 -16.66 -5.62
N TYR A 73 -19.37 -15.99 -4.51
CA TYR A 73 -18.41 -15.80 -3.41
C TYR A 73 -17.81 -17.12 -2.90
N SER A 74 -18.64 -18.14 -2.65
CA SER A 74 -18.16 -19.43 -2.16
C SER A 74 -17.23 -20.14 -3.14
N LYS A 75 -17.49 -20.01 -4.44
CA LYS A 75 -16.64 -20.59 -5.50
C LYS A 75 -15.31 -19.86 -5.57
N ALA A 76 -15.33 -18.53 -5.55
CA ALA A 76 -14.12 -17.72 -5.50
C ALA A 76 -13.24 -18.05 -4.29
N LEU A 77 -13.88 -18.22 -3.10
CA LEU A 77 -13.17 -18.61 -1.89
C LEU A 77 -12.53 -20.00 -2.03
N SER A 78 -13.24 -20.97 -2.59
CA SER A 78 -12.73 -22.32 -2.83
C SER A 78 -11.55 -22.33 -3.80
N ALA A 79 -11.61 -21.56 -4.88
CA ALA A 79 -10.50 -21.39 -5.82
C ALA A 79 -9.25 -20.83 -5.12
N LEU A 80 -9.40 -19.80 -4.30
CA LEU A 80 -8.30 -19.21 -3.55
C LEU A 80 -7.67 -20.16 -2.54
N ILE A 81 -8.49 -21.02 -1.88
CA ILE A 81 -8.00 -22.07 -0.97
C ILE A 81 -7.22 -23.13 -1.73
N THR A 82 -7.74 -23.60 -2.86
CA THR A 82 -7.10 -24.63 -3.70
C THR A 82 -5.70 -24.23 -4.14
N HIS A 83 -5.47 -22.94 -4.37
CA HIS A 83 -4.18 -22.39 -4.76
C HIS A 83 -3.33 -21.86 -3.58
N GLU A 84 -3.69 -22.22 -2.34
CA GLU A 84 -2.98 -21.84 -1.12
C GLU A 84 -2.78 -20.32 -0.95
N LEU A 85 -3.69 -19.52 -1.51
CA LEU A 85 -3.71 -18.06 -1.38
C LEU A 85 -4.31 -17.60 -0.06
N ILE A 86 -5.17 -18.44 0.52
CA ILE A 86 -5.77 -18.26 1.83
C ILE A 86 -5.85 -19.62 2.55
N GLU A 87 -5.82 -19.60 3.87
CA GLU A 87 -6.00 -20.80 4.69
C GLU A 87 -7.46 -21.31 4.59
N ALA A 88 -7.68 -22.62 4.74
CA ALA A 88 -9.02 -23.21 4.66
C ALA A 88 -9.96 -22.82 5.83
N LYS A 89 -9.42 -22.21 6.87
CA LYS A 89 -10.18 -21.72 8.04
C LYS A 89 -9.90 -20.24 8.26
N GLU A 90 -10.89 -19.51 8.75
CA GLU A 90 -10.85 -18.05 9.01
C GLU A 90 -9.80 -17.59 10.03
N VAL A 91 -8.98 -18.47 10.57
CA VAL A 91 -7.95 -18.15 11.58
C VAL A 91 -6.98 -17.05 11.10
N SER A 92 -6.82 -16.85 9.80
CA SER A 92 -5.98 -15.82 9.22
C SER A 92 -6.60 -14.41 9.23
N SER A 93 -7.88 -14.28 9.54
CA SER A 93 -8.57 -12.97 9.56
C SER A 93 -8.14 -12.09 10.74
N LEU A 94 -7.46 -12.67 11.73
CA LEU A 94 -6.99 -12.02 12.96
C LEU A 94 -5.53 -11.55 12.88
N GLN A 95 -4.94 -11.49 11.70
CA GLN A 95 -3.56 -11.03 11.56
C GLN A 95 -3.45 -9.51 11.74
N ALA A 96 -2.47 -9.09 12.54
CA ALA A 96 -2.09 -7.69 12.63
C ALA A 96 -1.55 -7.19 11.27
N ASN A 97 -1.74 -5.89 10.99
CA ASN A 97 -1.10 -5.31 9.79
C ASN A 97 0.39 -5.15 10.05
N ILE A 98 1.18 -6.05 9.54
CA ILE A 98 2.64 -6.02 9.62
C ILE A 98 3.19 -5.96 8.19
N LEU A 99 3.96 -4.92 7.89
CA LEU A 99 4.75 -4.81 6.67
C LEU A 99 6.21 -5.11 6.99
N ILE A 100 6.84 -5.83 6.09
CA ILE A 100 8.28 -6.09 6.12
C ILE A 100 8.88 -5.41 4.88
N SER A 101 10.10 -4.89 4.99
CA SER A 101 10.85 -4.40 3.84
C SER A 101 10.85 -5.46 2.71
N PRO A 102 10.49 -5.13 1.48
CA PRO A 102 10.27 -6.12 0.42
C PRO A 102 11.50 -6.96 0.07
N LEU A 103 12.69 -6.44 0.31
CA LEU A 103 13.95 -7.15 0.13
C LEU A 103 14.52 -7.70 1.43
N SER A 104 13.73 -7.70 2.51
CA SER A 104 14.10 -8.38 3.75
C SER A 104 14.61 -9.76 3.47
N HIS A 105 15.84 -9.97 3.87
CA HIS A 105 16.50 -11.22 3.56
C HIS A 105 16.38 -12.22 4.67
N LEU A 106 16.53 -13.40 4.23
CA LEU A 106 16.88 -14.62 4.89
C LEU A 106 18.12 -14.49 5.83
N LYS A 107 18.73 -13.30 5.94
CA LYS A 107 19.80 -12.99 6.87
C LYS A 107 19.22 -12.99 8.29
N LYS A 108 19.66 -13.94 9.09
CA LYS A 108 19.25 -14.02 10.49
C LYS A 108 19.89 -12.88 11.29
N ASN A 109 19.07 -12.24 12.13
CA ASN A 109 19.54 -11.26 13.10
C ASN A 109 20.27 -11.93 14.30
N LYS A 110 20.66 -11.17 15.31
CA LYS A 110 21.32 -11.72 16.52
C LYS A 110 20.43 -12.66 17.36
N LEU A 111 19.10 -12.63 17.18
CA LEU A 111 18.18 -13.61 17.75
C LEU A 111 18.10 -14.90 16.94
N ASN A 112 18.90 -15.01 15.87
CA ASN A 112 18.86 -16.10 14.90
C ASN A 112 17.51 -16.19 14.14
N LEU A 113 16.79 -15.08 14.01
CA LEU A 113 15.53 -14.93 13.30
C LEU A 113 15.72 -14.11 12.04
N THR A 114 15.04 -14.50 10.97
CA THR A 114 14.81 -13.63 9.80
C THR A 114 13.75 -12.58 10.15
N ALA A 115 13.65 -11.49 9.37
CA ALA A 115 12.57 -10.52 9.56
C ALA A 115 11.18 -11.16 9.40
N HIS A 116 11.05 -12.20 8.58
CA HIS A 116 9.80 -12.96 8.41
C HIS A 116 9.44 -13.75 9.68
N GLU A 117 10.41 -14.45 10.28
CA GLU A 117 10.22 -15.17 11.54
C GLU A 117 9.93 -14.19 12.68
N PHE A 118 10.62 -13.05 12.71
CA PHE A 118 10.36 -11.98 13.67
C PHE A 118 8.93 -11.42 13.55
N ALA A 119 8.44 -11.19 12.34
CA ALA A 119 7.08 -10.74 12.10
C ALA A 119 6.04 -11.79 12.50
N ALA A 120 6.32 -13.08 12.23
CA ALA A 120 5.45 -14.18 12.64
C ALA A 120 5.36 -14.29 14.16
N GLU A 121 6.50 -14.13 14.87
CA GLU A 121 6.54 -14.14 16.33
C GLU A 121 5.81 -12.93 16.91
N LEU A 122 6.02 -11.72 16.35
CA LEU A 122 5.26 -10.53 16.74
C LEU A 122 3.75 -10.76 16.60
N ASN A 123 3.31 -11.30 15.46
CA ASN A 123 1.90 -11.59 15.24
C ASN A 123 1.35 -12.61 16.25
N SER A 124 2.11 -13.66 16.54
CA SER A 124 1.77 -14.67 17.55
C SER A 124 1.59 -14.05 18.93
N LEU A 125 2.53 -13.20 19.36
CA LEU A 125 2.46 -12.49 20.65
C LEU A 125 1.27 -11.52 20.71
N LEU A 126 0.97 -10.80 19.62
CA LEU A 126 -0.20 -9.93 19.56
C LEU A 126 -1.51 -10.73 19.72
N LEU A 127 -1.59 -11.91 19.11
CA LEU A 127 -2.74 -12.82 19.25
C LEU A 127 -2.86 -13.37 20.68
N GLN A 128 -1.76 -13.91 21.25
CA GLN A 128 -1.72 -14.47 22.60
C GLN A 128 -2.13 -13.46 23.68
N ASN A 129 -1.81 -12.18 23.46
CA ASN A 129 -2.18 -11.08 24.36
C ASN A 129 -3.55 -10.46 24.05
N ASN A 130 -4.33 -11.03 23.13
CA ASN A 130 -5.66 -10.56 22.70
C ASN A 130 -5.62 -9.09 22.24
N LEU A 131 -4.57 -8.67 21.53
CA LEU A 131 -4.40 -7.30 21.06
C LEU A 131 -4.92 -7.11 19.62
N THR A 132 -4.85 -8.14 18.79
CA THR A 132 -5.14 -8.06 17.35
C THR A 132 -6.54 -7.56 17.07
N ASP A 133 -7.57 -8.10 17.76
CA ASP A 133 -8.98 -7.73 17.58
C ASP A 133 -9.32 -6.34 18.15
N ARG A 134 -8.48 -5.85 19.04
CA ARG A 134 -8.66 -4.57 19.72
C ARG A 134 -7.97 -3.43 18.98
N LEU A 135 -6.98 -3.73 18.14
CA LEU A 135 -6.27 -2.74 17.35
C LEU A 135 -7.19 -2.15 16.27
N PRO A 136 -7.12 -0.83 16.05
CA PRO A 136 -7.80 -0.22 14.90
C PRO A 136 -7.33 -0.87 13.59
N SER A 137 -8.25 -1.07 12.66
CA SER A 137 -7.98 -1.74 11.37
C SER A 137 -6.89 -1.07 10.51
N LYS A 138 -6.51 0.16 10.83
CA LYS A 138 -5.43 0.92 10.15
C LYS A 138 -4.13 0.97 10.95
N PHE A 139 -4.08 0.42 12.17
CA PHE A 139 -2.84 0.36 12.94
C PHE A 139 -1.83 -0.50 12.20
N LEU A 140 -0.60 -0.01 12.05
CA LEU A 140 0.40 -0.59 11.16
C LEU A 140 1.76 -0.71 11.86
N PHE A 141 2.28 -1.93 11.86
CA PHE A 141 3.67 -2.21 12.21
C PHE A 141 4.50 -2.30 10.93
N CYS A 142 5.68 -1.69 10.93
CA CYS A 142 6.67 -1.84 9.87
C CYS A 142 7.95 -2.44 10.43
N ILE A 143 8.58 -3.36 9.71
CA ILE A 143 9.85 -4.00 10.08
C ILE A 143 10.86 -3.75 8.96
N ASN A 144 11.93 -3.03 9.30
CA ASN A 144 13.12 -2.86 8.45
C ASN A 144 14.26 -3.71 8.99
N ASP A 145 14.95 -4.41 8.12
CA ASP A 145 16.19 -5.16 8.42
C ASP A 145 17.26 -4.93 7.35
N CYS A 146 16.96 -4.08 6.36
CA CYS A 146 17.88 -3.75 5.28
C CYS A 146 17.76 -2.27 4.89
N ALA A 147 18.79 -1.76 4.25
CA ALA A 147 18.86 -0.36 3.84
C ALA A 147 18.12 -0.09 2.51
N THR A 148 17.95 -1.10 1.66
CA THR A 148 17.34 -0.97 0.32
C THR A 148 15.86 -1.30 0.38
N LEU A 149 15.03 -0.50 -0.28
CA LEU A 149 13.56 -0.55 -0.23
C LEU A 149 13.03 -0.51 1.21
N SER A 150 13.60 0.38 1.99
CA SER A 150 13.22 0.60 3.38
C SER A 150 11.80 1.17 3.50
N LEU A 151 11.14 0.89 4.62
CA LEU A 151 9.78 1.34 4.90
C LEU A 151 9.72 2.72 5.59
N TYR A 152 10.83 3.48 5.63
CA TYR A 152 10.87 4.77 6.32
C TYR A 152 9.87 5.80 5.80
N THR A 153 9.51 5.74 4.51
CA THR A 153 8.50 6.65 3.93
C THR A 153 7.06 6.20 4.14
N ILE A 154 6.86 5.02 4.75
CA ILE A 154 5.53 4.49 5.02
C ILE A 154 5.01 5.05 6.35
N LYS A 155 3.82 5.66 6.34
CA LYS A 155 3.16 6.16 7.55
C LYS A 155 2.73 4.98 8.43
N SER A 156 3.58 4.57 9.36
CA SER A 156 3.36 3.49 10.33
C SER A 156 3.03 4.03 11.73
N ASP A 157 2.48 3.18 12.57
CA ASP A 157 2.29 3.49 13.98
C ASP A 157 3.54 3.12 14.80
N ILE A 158 4.10 1.95 14.52
CA ILE A 158 5.38 1.51 15.09
C ILE A 158 6.26 0.97 13.96
N LEU A 159 7.40 1.62 13.74
CA LEU A 159 8.43 1.10 12.85
C LEU A 159 9.55 0.49 13.70
N ILE A 160 9.88 -0.75 13.42
CA ILE A 160 10.92 -1.56 14.07
C ILE A 160 12.09 -1.63 13.11
N ASP A 161 13.18 -0.99 13.44
CA ASP A 161 14.37 -0.92 12.60
C ASP A 161 15.47 -1.79 13.20
N LEU A 162 15.59 -3.01 12.68
CA LEU A 162 16.54 -4.02 13.13
C LEU A 162 17.92 -3.74 12.55
N LYS A 163 18.94 -3.61 13.39
CA LYS A 163 20.32 -3.37 12.97
C LYS A 163 21.18 -4.64 13.11
N GLU A 164 22.17 -4.76 12.26
CA GLU A 164 23.10 -5.90 12.24
C GLU A 164 23.92 -6.02 13.56
N ASP A 165 24.16 -4.89 14.25
CA ASP A 165 24.89 -4.87 15.53
C ASP A 165 24.07 -5.42 16.72
N GLY A 166 22.81 -5.79 16.50
CA GLY A 166 21.88 -6.31 17.49
C GLY A 166 21.12 -5.25 18.26
N LYS A 167 21.23 -3.99 17.85
CA LYS A 167 20.38 -2.91 18.32
C LYS A 167 19.09 -2.86 17.50
N THR A 168 18.05 -2.31 18.09
CA THR A 168 16.79 -2.02 17.42
C THR A 168 16.38 -0.61 17.78
N TYR A 169 15.89 0.10 16.77
CA TYR A 169 15.27 1.40 16.98
C TYR A 169 13.77 1.26 16.76
N LEU A 170 12.98 1.67 17.77
CA LEU A 170 11.56 1.83 17.62
C LEU A 170 11.26 3.29 17.30
N ILE A 171 10.64 3.51 16.16
CA ILE A 171 10.23 4.82 15.68
C ILE A 171 8.71 4.87 15.77
N LEU A 172 8.20 5.66 16.72
CA LEU A 172 6.77 5.77 16.99
C LEU A 172 6.16 6.88 16.15
N ALA A 173 5.04 6.61 15.51
CA ALA A 173 4.30 7.59 14.72
C ALA A 173 5.13 8.35 13.67
N ASN A 174 6.19 7.71 13.14
CA ASN A 174 7.19 8.30 12.25
C ASN A 174 7.99 9.48 12.86
N ASP A 175 8.09 9.56 14.18
CA ASP A 175 8.99 10.52 14.85
C ASP A 175 10.44 10.05 14.82
N TYR A 176 11.15 10.42 13.76
CA TYR A 176 12.59 10.14 13.57
C TYR A 176 13.50 10.98 14.47
N GLN A 177 12.98 11.97 15.18
CA GLN A 177 13.77 12.82 16.07
C GLN A 177 13.99 12.17 17.43
N ASN A 178 13.06 11.31 17.86
CA ASN A 178 13.04 10.68 19.16
C ASN A 178 12.90 9.14 19.10
N PRO A 179 13.76 8.42 18.31
CA PRO A 179 13.70 6.97 18.25
C PRO A 179 14.10 6.37 19.60
N ILE A 180 13.45 5.30 19.97
CA ILE A 180 13.75 4.54 21.19
C ILE A 180 14.78 3.47 20.84
N LEU A 181 15.93 3.48 21.54
CA LEU A 181 16.96 2.46 21.38
C LEU A 181 16.72 1.32 22.38
N ILE A 182 16.64 0.11 21.88
CA ILE A 182 16.52 -1.12 22.67
C ILE A 182 17.42 -2.22 22.14
N GLU A 183 17.74 -3.17 23.04
CA GLU A 183 18.38 -4.42 22.62
C GLU A 183 17.37 -5.29 21.84
N GLN A 184 17.83 -5.97 20.82
CA GLN A 184 16.97 -6.76 19.94
C GLN A 184 16.17 -7.85 20.69
N LYS A 185 16.76 -8.44 21.75
CA LYS A 185 16.11 -9.44 22.61
C LYS A 185 14.87 -8.90 23.36
N ASP A 186 14.83 -7.60 23.65
CA ASP A 186 13.75 -6.95 24.40
C ASP A 186 12.71 -6.31 23.46
N CYS A 187 12.94 -6.36 22.15
CA CYS A 187 12.13 -5.64 21.15
C CYS A 187 10.67 -6.10 21.14
N LEU A 188 10.43 -7.39 21.03
CA LEU A 188 9.06 -7.94 20.94
C LEU A 188 8.23 -7.60 22.17
N ILE A 189 8.80 -7.76 23.37
CA ILE A 189 8.13 -7.43 24.63
C ILE A 189 7.83 -5.92 24.68
N SER A 190 8.78 -5.09 24.26
CA SER A 190 8.61 -3.63 24.23
C SER A 190 7.50 -3.21 23.27
N VAL A 191 7.43 -3.80 22.08
CA VAL A 191 6.36 -3.52 21.09
C VAL A 191 4.99 -3.94 21.63
N ILE A 192 4.89 -5.09 22.30
CA ILE A 192 3.64 -5.52 22.96
C ILE A 192 3.23 -4.52 24.04
N ALA A 193 4.15 -4.10 24.91
CA ALA A 193 3.87 -3.13 25.97
C ALA A 193 3.41 -1.77 25.43
N LEU A 194 4.08 -1.24 24.40
CA LEU A 194 3.67 -0.01 23.70
C LEU A 194 2.28 -0.14 23.07
N THR A 195 1.98 -1.29 22.48
CA THR A 195 0.68 -1.59 21.89
C THR A 195 -0.43 -1.63 22.94
N GLN A 196 -0.18 -2.25 24.08
CA GLN A 196 -1.09 -2.27 25.23
C GLN A 196 -1.37 -0.83 25.74
N ARG A 197 -0.30 -0.05 25.90
CA ARG A 197 -0.38 1.35 26.33
C ARG A 197 -1.22 2.20 25.37
N PHE A 198 -1.03 2.04 24.06
CA PHE A 198 -1.86 2.70 23.06
C PHE A 198 -3.35 2.35 23.24
N LEU A 199 -3.66 1.06 23.41
CA LEU A 199 -5.04 0.60 23.59
C LEU A 199 -5.67 1.08 24.90
N GLU A 200 -4.90 1.16 25.98
CA GLU A 200 -5.35 1.69 27.28
C GLU A 200 -5.70 3.17 27.19
N LEU A 201 -4.79 3.98 26.66
CA LEU A 201 -4.99 5.43 26.53
C LEU A 201 -6.09 5.77 25.52
N SER A 202 -6.22 4.99 24.44
CA SER A 202 -7.28 5.19 23.45
C SER A 202 -8.69 4.91 24.00
N LYS A 203 -8.83 4.15 25.11
CA LYS A 203 -10.12 3.87 25.76
C LYS A 203 -10.51 4.94 26.79
N GLN A 204 -9.56 5.67 27.31
CA GLN A 204 -9.81 6.68 28.37
C GLN A 204 -10.48 7.95 27.83
N ASP A 205 -10.45 8.16 26.52
CA ASP A 205 -11.02 9.31 25.88
C ASP A 205 -12.33 8.93 25.15
N GLN A 206 -13.32 9.83 25.15
CA GLN A 206 -14.54 9.67 24.36
C GLN A 206 -14.26 9.57 22.85
N PHE A 207 -13.04 9.94 22.42
CA PHE A 207 -12.54 9.81 21.07
C PHE A 207 -11.61 8.59 20.95
N LEU A 208 -12.11 7.56 20.28
CA LEU A 208 -11.30 6.38 19.96
C LEU A 208 -10.19 6.75 18.96
N PHE A 209 -8.96 6.88 19.43
CA PHE A 209 -7.82 7.10 18.54
C PHE A 209 -7.61 5.89 17.61
N ARG A 210 -7.55 6.15 16.31
CA ARG A 210 -7.37 5.10 15.29
C ARG A 210 -5.92 4.93 14.84
N ARG A 211 -5.06 5.85 15.22
CA ARG A 211 -3.64 5.89 14.86
C ARG A 211 -2.83 6.45 16.03
N LEU A 212 -1.60 5.95 16.18
CA LEU A 212 -0.72 6.36 17.27
C LEU A 212 -0.31 7.84 17.17
N HIS A 213 -0.10 8.37 15.95
CA HIS A 213 0.26 9.78 15.78
C HIS A 213 -0.82 10.72 16.41
N ALA A 214 -2.10 10.43 16.19
CA ALA A 214 -3.17 11.27 16.75
C ALA A 214 -3.20 11.25 18.29
N LEU A 215 -2.81 10.13 18.90
CA LEU A 215 -2.64 10.05 20.35
C LEU A 215 -1.41 10.84 20.80
N ILE A 216 -0.26 10.63 20.13
CA ILE A 216 1.01 11.32 20.47
C ILE A 216 0.87 12.83 20.26
N ASP A 217 0.20 13.30 19.21
CA ASP A 217 -0.07 14.71 18.97
C ASP A 217 -0.86 15.35 20.14
N LYS A 218 -1.72 14.57 20.80
CA LYS A 218 -2.52 15.04 21.95
C LYS A 218 -1.76 15.06 23.27
N ILE A 219 -1.02 13.99 23.58
CA ILE A 219 -0.40 13.83 24.91
C ILE A 219 1.12 14.04 24.93
N GLY A 220 1.76 14.07 23.78
CA GLY A 220 3.21 14.10 23.62
C GLY A 220 3.86 12.72 23.74
N ILE A 221 4.98 12.52 23.00
CA ILE A 221 5.70 11.24 23.00
C ILE A 221 6.26 10.90 24.39
N ASN A 222 6.77 11.89 25.12
CA ASN A 222 7.33 11.68 26.45
C ASN A 222 6.31 11.13 27.45
N ALA A 223 5.09 11.68 27.46
CA ALA A 223 4.01 11.17 28.30
C ALA A 223 3.54 9.77 27.88
N PHE A 224 3.62 9.44 26.57
CA PHE A 224 3.29 8.11 26.08
C PHE A 224 4.29 7.06 26.57
N ILE A 225 5.58 7.36 26.55
CA ILE A 225 6.65 6.40 26.91
C ILE A 225 7.08 6.48 28.39
N GLU A 226 6.60 7.46 29.15
CA GLU A 226 6.99 7.70 30.56
C GLU A 226 6.92 6.46 31.46
N PRO A 227 5.90 5.57 31.37
CA PRO A 227 5.85 4.37 32.21
C PRO A 227 6.95 3.34 31.89
N PHE A 228 7.66 3.50 30.78
CA PHE A 228 8.72 2.60 30.35
C PHE A 228 10.06 3.28 30.56
N SER A 229 11.03 2.56 31.07
CA SER A 229 12.40 3.09 31.23
C SER A 229 13.16 3.16 29.90
N PHE A 230 12.47 3.58 28.83
CA PHE A 230 13.07 3.69 27.49
C PHE A 230 14.01 4.89 27.40
N LYS A 231 15.09 4.71 26.65
CA LYS A 231 16.02 5.78 26.29
C LYS A 231 15.81 6.20 24.86
N THR A 232 15.44 7.47 24.66
CA THR A 232 15.46 8.07 23.34
C THR A 232 16.89 8.39 22.92
N THR A 233 17.13 8.46 21.62
CA THR A 233 18.44 8.75 21.05
C THR A 233 18.32 9.73 19.90
N HIS A 234 19.42 10.33 19.49
CA HIS A 234 19.48 11.23 18.31
C HIS A 234 20.08 10.54 17.09
N ALA A 235 20.05 9.20 17.03
CA ALA A 235 20.63 8.43 15.93
C ALA A 235 20.09 8.83 14.54
N TYR A 236 18.87 9.35 14.48
CA TYR A 236 18.21 9.80 13.24
C TYR A 236 18.01 11.32 13.15
N LYS A 237 18.72 12.13 13.97
CA LYS A 237 18.51 13.58 14.06
C LYS A 237 18.55 14.32 12.71
N GLU A 238 19.43 13.88 11.82
CA GLU A 238 19.58 14.45 10.47
C GLU A 238 18.95 13.56 9.38
N PHE A 239 18.32 12.47 9.78
CA PHE A 239 17.73 11.51 8.85
C PHE A 239 16.47 12.10 8.20
N LYS A 240 16.48 12.12 6.88
CA LYS A 240 15.31 12.46 6.07
C LYS A 240 14.89 11.19 5.31
N PRO A 241 13.70 10.64 5.60
CA PRO A 241 13.22 9.50 4.86
C PRO A 241 13.20 9.80 3.35
N LYS A 242 13.86 8.95 2.57
CA LYS A 242 13.86 9.02 1.12
C LYS A 242 13.27 7.72 0.58
N LYS A 243 12.44 7.85 -0.44
CA LYS A 243 11.89 6.70 -1.13
C LYS A 243 12.96 6.12 -2.06
N ASP A 244 13.22 4.84 -1.91
CA ASP A 244 14.10 4.12 -2.82
C ASP A 244 13.42 3.91 -4.19
N ALA A 245 14.21 3.74 -5.25
CA ALA A 245 13.70 3.26 -6.52
C ALA A 245 13.20 1.83 -6.37
N TYR A 246 11.92 1.60 -6.68
CA TYR A 246 11.23 0.32 -6.53
C TYR A 246 10.72 -0.24 -7.86
N LEU A 247 11.05 0.42 -8.96
CA LEU A 247 10.73 0.02 -10.33
C LEU A 247 12.01 -0.08 -11.16
N GLY A 248 11.96 -0.89 -12.20
CA GLY A 248 13.11 -1.16 -13.03
C GLY A 248 14.11 -2.12 -12.39
N GLU A 249 15.37 -1.97 -12.75
CA GLU A 249 16.45 -2.82 -12.23
C GLU A 249 16.80 -2.45 -10.79
N ILE A 250 16.78 -3.43 -9.90
CA ILE A 250 17.16 -3.29 -8.51
C ILE A 250 18.24 -4.32 -8.21
N ASN A 251 19.39 -3.85 -7.74
CA ASN A 251 20.50 -4.70 -7.30
C ASN A 251 20.58 -4.66 -5.77
N PHE A 252 20.56 -5.82 -5.14
CA PHE A 252 20.64 -5.97 -3.70
C PHE A 252 21.44 -7.21 -3.30
N ASN A 253 22.60 -7.02 -2.65
CA ASN A 253 23.44 -8.10 -2.15
C ASN A 253 23.78 -9.19 -3.20
N HIS A 254 24.13 -8.80 -4.43
CA HIS A 254 24.41 -9.66 -5.58
C HIS A 254 23.16 -10.34 -6.19
N ASP A 255 21.97 -10.13 -5.62
CA ASP A 255 20.72 -10.57 -6.22
C ASP A 255 20.14 -9.45 -7.07
N TYR A 256 19.52 -9.81 -8.18
CA TYR A 256 18.89 -8.88 -9.10
C TYR A 256 17.37 -9.04 -9.06
N TYR A 257 16.69 -7.93 -9.11
CA TYR A 257 15.23 -7.87 -9.17
C TYR A 257 14.78 -6.92 -10.27
N ILE A 258 13.60 -7.18 -10.80
CA ILE A 258 12.87 -6.22 -11.65
C ILE A 258 11.64 -5.76 -10.88
N GLY A 259 11.54 -4.46 -10.64
CA GLY A 259 10.35 -3.84 -10.11
C GLY A 259 9.37 -3.47 -11.22
N VAL A 260 8.11 -3.88 -11.08
CA VAL A 260 7.07 -3.64 -12.10
C VAL A 260 5.76 -3.22 -11.46
N SER A 261 5.04 -2.31 -12.12
CA SER A 261 3.70 -1.86 -11.69
C SER A 261 2.75 -1.70 -12.87
N ALA A 262 1.48 -1.56 -12.54
CA ALA A 262 0.47 -1.04 -13.45
C ALA A 262 0.06 0.38 -13.01
N PRO A 263 -0.52 1.22 -13.89
CA PRO A 263 -0.99 2.55 -13.52
C PRO A 263 -1.88 2.52 -12.27
N SER A 264 -1.59 3.38 -11.30
CA SER A 264 -2.24 3.43 -9.99
C SER A 264 -2.24 2.10 -9.20
N GLY A 265 -1.46 1.10 -9.61
CA GLY A 265 -1.45 -0.25 -9.02
C GLY A 265 -2.70 -1.08 -9.35
N SER A 266 -3.47 -0.68 -10.35
CA SER A 266 -4.68 -1.37 -10.79
C SER A 266 -4.39 -2.22 -12.05
N TRP A 267 -4.67 -3.51 -11.97
CA TRP A 267 -4.44 -4.49 -13.02
C TRP A 267 -5.76 -4.99 -13.59
N THR A 268 -5.82 -5.16 -14.91
CA THR A 268 -6.85 -6.05 -15.47
C THR A 268 -6.41 -7.49 -15.30
N ALA A 269 -7.38 -8.38 -15.12
CA ALA A 269 -7.10 -9.80 -14.94
C ALA A 269 -6.42 -10.43 -16.16
N ASP A 270 -6.79 -9.99 -17.38
CA ASP A 270 -6.11 -10.43 -18.62
C ASP A 270 -4.64 -10.02 -18.63
N LYS A 271 -4.32 -8.79 -18.20
CA LYS A 271 -2.94 -8.31 -18.10
C LYS A 271 -2.16 -9.09 -17.03
N LEU A 272 -2.76 -9.34 -15.87
CA LEU A 272 -2.12 -10.14 -14.81
C LEU A 272 -1.96 -11.60 -15.24
N LYS A 273 -2.91 -12.16 -15.98
CA LYS A 273 -2.82 -13.50 -16.58
C LYS A 273 -1.65 -13.62 -17.55
N SER A 274 -1.55 -12.68 -18.49
CA SER A 274 -0.44 -12.63 -19.47
C SER A 274 0.90 -12.44 -18.77
N PHE A 275 0.97 -11.57 -17.78
CA PHE A 275 2.15 -11.36 -16.94
C PHE A 275 2.55 -12.64 -16.18
N SER A 276 1.58 -13.33 -15.58
CA SER A 276 1.83 -14.60 -14.87
C SER A 276 2.37 -15.68 -15.79
N GLN A 277 1.86 -15.75 -17.03
CA GLN A 277 2.34 -16.71 -18.03
C GLN A 277 3.80 -16.43 -18.45
N ILE A 278 4.17 -15.16 -18.60
CA ILE A 278 5.57 -14.77 -18.81
C ILE A 278 6.44 -15.28 -17.66
N LEU A 279 6.04 -15.02 -16.42
CA LEU A 279 6.80 -15.47 -15.26
C LEU A 279 6.92 -16.99 -15.14
N ILE A 280 5.88 -17.75 -15.54
CA ILE A 280 5.90 -19.22 -15.61
C ILE A 280 6.92 -19.67 -16.64
N ASN A 281 6.92 -19.09 -17.84
CA ASN A 281 7.85 -19.44 -18.93
C ASN A 281 9.31 -19.17 -18.53
N HIS A 282 9.55 -18.12 -17.74
CA HIS A 282 10.88 -17.79 -17.19
C HIS A 282 11.21 -18.51 -15.87
N GLN A 283 10.35 -19.40 -15.39
CA GLN A 283 10.52 -20.15 -14.13
C GLN A 283 10.78 -19.24 -12.93
N SER A 284 10.23 -18.01 -12.96
CA SER A 284 10.35 -17.05 -11.88
C SER A 284 9.68 -17.57 -10.62
N GLN A 285 10.16 -17.17 -9.47
CA GLN A 285 9.64 -17.59 -8.17
C GLN A 285 9.67 -16.42 -7.19
N ASN A 286 8.93 -16.53 -6.09
CA ASN A 286 9.00 -15.58 -4.98
C ASN A 286 8.76 -14.13 -5.40
N ILE A 287 7.72 -13.90 -6.21
CA ILE A 287 7.31 -12.55 -6.62
C ILE A 287 6.78 -11.80 -5.38
N ARG A 288 7.43 -10.69 -5.02
CA ARG A 288 7.11 -9.96 -3.80
C ARG A 288 6.27 -8.73 -4.08
N LEU A 289 5.27 -8.52 -3.23
CA LEU A 289 4.49 -7.30 -3.24
C LEU A 289 5.22 -6.20 -2.48
N THR A 290 5.05 -4.96 -2.94
CA THR A 290 5.58 -3.81 -2.26
C THR A 290 4.46 -2.86 -1.79
N PRO A 291 4.71 -2.02 -0.78
CA PRO A 291 3.74 -1.01 -0.36
C PRO A 291 3.60 0.15 -1.37
N TRP A 292 4.41 0.16 -2.42
CA TRP A 292 4.31 1.11 -3.53
C TRP A 292 3.48 0.58 -4.69
N ARG A 293 2.63 -0.45 -4.45
CA ARG A 293 1.73 -1.06 -5.44
C ARG A 293 2.47 -1.65 -6.63
N SER A 294 3.64 -2.19 -6.40
CA SER A 294 4.48 -2.85 -7.40
C SER A 294 4.80 -4.28 -7.00
N LEU A 295 5.29 -5.04 -7.96
CA LEU A 295 5.78 -6.40 -7.79
C LEU A 295 7.29 -6.40 -8.02
N LEU A 296 8.02 -7.18 -7.24
CA LEU A 296 9.44 -7.44 -7.43
C LEU A 296 9.64 -8.87 -7.91
N ILE A 297 10.34 -9.02 -9.01
CA ILE A 297 10.61 -10.30 -9.65
C ILE A 297 12.10 -10.59 -9.47
N PRO A 298 12.49 -11.67 -8.77
CA PRO A 298 13.87 -12.12 -8.75
C PRO A 298 14.32 -12.53 -10.16
N VAL A 299 15.57 -12.20 -10.51
CA VAL A 299 16.17 -12.48 -11.82
C VAL A 299 17.48 -13.22 -11.61
N HIS A 300 17.71 -14.29 -12.34
CA HIS A 300 18.88 -15.15 -12.15
C HIS A 300 20.09 -14.73 -12.99
N ASP A 301 19.85 -14.16 -14.19
CA ASP A 301 20.93 -13.75 -15.08
C ASP A 301 20.54 -12.56 -15.98
N VAL A 302 21.53 -12.04 -16.69
CA VAL A 302 21.38 -10.86 -17.57
C VAL A 302 20.49 -11.14 -18.78
N ALA A 303 20.52 -12.38 -19.31
CA ALA A 303 19.72 -12.74 -20.49
C ALA A 303 18.23 -12.80 -20.13
N GLN A 304 17.88 -13.45 -19.03
CA GLN A 304 16.53 -13.49 -18.48
C GLN A 304 16.02 -12.08 -18.21
N ARG A 305 16.86 -11.22 -17.61
CA ARG A 305 16.51 -9.83 -17.30
C ARG A 305 16.07 -9.07 -18.56
N ARG A 306 16.86 -9.14 -19.63
CA ARG A 306 16.56 -8.44 -20.88
C ARG A 306 15.25 -8.93 -21.51
N GLN A 307 15.04 -10.24 -21.56
CA GLN A 307 13.81 -10.82 -22.10
C GLN A 307 12.58 -10.39 -21.30
N LEU A 308 12.64 -10.44 -19.96
CA LEU A 308 11.55 -9.99 -19.10
C LEU A 308 11.23 -8.51 -19.31
N PHE A 309 12.23 -7.63 -19.45
CA PHE A 309 12.01 -6.21 -19.75
C PHE A 309 11.26 -6.02 -21.06
N ASP A 310 11.67 -6.70 -22.12
CA ASP A 310 11.04 -6.59 -23.45
C ASP A 310 9.59 -7.08 -23.41
N GLU A 311 9.31 -8.19 -22.71
CA GLU A 311 7.95 -8.74 -22.58
C GLU A 311 7.05 -7.87 -21.72
N MET A 312 7.55 -7.28 -20.62
CA MET A 312 6.81 -6.36 -19.78
C MET A 312 6.48 -5.05 -20.50
N ASN A 313 7.40 -4.55 -21.32
CA ASN A 313 7.14 -3.40 -22.18
C ASN A 313 5.98 -3.67 -23.16
N LYS A 314 5.96 -4.88 -23.79
CA LYS A 314 4.85 -5.28 -24.68
C LYS A 314 3.49 -5.31 -23.96
N LEU A 315 3.47 -5.61 -22.66
CA LEU A 315 2.27 -5.52 -21.83
C LEU A 315 1.93 -4.09 -21.38
N ASN A 316 2.72 -3.09 -21.79
CA ASN A 316 2.58 -1.70 -21.35
C ASN A 316 2.55 -1.56 -19.81
N LEU A 317 3.44 -2.30 -19.12
CA LEU A 317 3.65 -2.17 -17.69
C LEU A 317 4.61 -1.02 -17.38
N ILE A 318 4.57 -0.53 -16.15
CA ILE A 318 5.51 0.49 -15.66
C ILE A 318 6.73 -0.24 -15.10
N ILE A 319 7.88 -0.07 -15.76
CA ILE A 319 9.16 -0.70 -15.43
C ILE A 319 10.30 0.29 -15.29
N SER A 320 10.02 1.56 -15.13
CA SER A 320 10.99 2.63 -14.85
C SER A 320 10.46 3.52 -13.75
N GLN A 321 11.37 4.01 -12.90
CA GLN A 321 11.03 5.00 -11.87
C GLN A 321 10.72 6.37 -12.49
N ASP A 322 11.19 6.62 -13.71
CA ASP A 322 10.95 7.85 -14.46
C ASP A 322 9.70 7.76 -15.36
N ASP A 323 8.89 6.71 -15.23
CA ASP A 323 7.66 6.60 -16.01
C ASP A 323 6.67 7.69 -15.58
N PRO A 324 6.27 8.57 -16.51
CA PRO A 324 5.43 9.73 -16.19
C PRO A 324 4.06 9.36 -15.62
N ARG A 325 3.56 8.16 -15.88
CA ARG A 325 2.30 7.66 -15.30
C ARG A 325 2.34 7.52 -13.77
N LEU A 326 3.54 7.52 -13.17
CA LEU A 326 3.71 7.52 -11.72
C LEU A 326 3.32 8.84 -11.06
N ALA A 327 3.31 9.94 -11.81
CA ALA A 327 2.87 11.24 -11.33
C ALA A 327 1.34 11.30 -11.13
N LEU A 328 0.59 10.34 -11.70
CA LEU A 328 -0.85 10.28 -11.65
C LEU A 328 -1.33 9.25 -10.63
N ILE A 329 -2.25 9.63 -9.76
CA ILE A 329 -2.92 8.69 -8.85
C ILE A 329 -4.43 8.87 -8.90
N ALA A 330 -5.18 7.77 -9.04
CA ALA A 330 -6.63 7.76 -9.03
C ALA A 330 -7.19 6.86 -7.95
N CYS A 331 -8.31 7.26 -7.36
CA CYS A 331 -9.11 6.34 -6.55
C CYS A 331 -9.92 5.40 -7.45
N PRO A 332 -10.55 4.34 -6.93
CA PRO A 332 -11.30 3.39 -7.77
C PRO A 332 -12.43 4.03 -8.60
N GLY A 333 -13.05 5.12 -8.15
CA GLY A 333 -14.17 5.75 -8.89
C GLY A 333 -15.44 4.89 -8.97
N ALA A 334 -16.44 5.38 -9.71
CA ALA A 334 -17.64 4.62 -10.04
C ALA A 334 -17.35 3.63 -11.19
N PRO A 335 -18.02 2.48 -11.28
CA PRO A 335 -19.00 1.93 -10.31
C PRO A 335 -18.35 1.26 -9.11
N LYS A 336 -17.00 1.16 -9.06
CA LYS A 336 -16.21 0.45 -8.05
C LYS A 336 -16.41 1.03 -6.63
N CYS A 337 -16.74 2.30 -6.53
CA CYS A 337 -17.03 2.99 -5.28
C CYS A 337 -18.44 3.63 -5.35
N SER A 338 -19.34 3.19 -4.46
CA SER A 338 -20.70 3.74 -4.38
C SER A 338 -20.78 5.21 -3.95
N GLN A 339 -19.66 5.77 -3.46
CA GLN A 339 -19.55 7.19 -3.06
C GLN A 339 -18.98 8.08 -4.17
N ALA A 340 -18.55 7.50 -5.28
CA ALA A 340 -17.97 8.25 -6.36
C ALA A 340 -19.05 8.74 -7.33
N TYR A 341 -18.91 9.98 -7.80
CA TYR A 341 -19.81 10.61 -8.75
C TYR A 341 -19.52 10.25 -10.20
N GLY A 342 -18.36 9.62 -10.48
CA GLY A 342 -18.02 9.21 -11.84
C GLY A 342 -16.80 8.31 -11.91
N LYS A 343 -16.41 7.99 -13.14
CA LYS A 343 -15.31 7.08 -13.47
C LYS A 343 -13.98 7.82 -13.46
N THR A 344 -13.15 7.49 -12.51
CA THR A 344 -11.81 8.09 -12.34
C THR A 344 -10.78 7.49 -13.31
N ASP A 345 -11.01 6.26 -13.78
CA ASP A 345 -10.15 5.60 -14.76
C ASP A 345 -10.22 6.28 -16.13
N GLU A 346 -11.38 6.77 -16.57
CA GLU A 346 -11.50 7.56 -17.81
C GLU A 346 -10.71 8.87 -17.72
N VAL A 347 -10.75 9.54 -16.57
CA VAL A 347 -9.95 10.76 -16.30
C VAL A 347 -8.45 10.43 -16.28
N LEU A 348 -8.07 9.34 -15.61
CA LEU A 348 -6.68 8.88 -15.55
C LEU A 348 -6.13 8.57 -16.94
N GLU A 349 -6.89 7.86 -17.77
CA GLU A 349 -6.52 7.53 -19.15
C GLU A 349 -6.32 8.79 -19.97
N ARG A 350 -7.27 9.74 -19.91
CA ARG A 350 -7.18 11.02 -20.62
C ARG A 350 -5.93 11.80 -20.21
N LEU A 351 -5.68 11.91 -18.90
CA LEU A 351 -4.54 12.65 -18.38
C LEU A 351 -3.20 11.95 -18.59
N SER A 352 -3.20 10.64 -18.78
CA SER A 352 -1.96 9.90 -19.10
C SER A 352 -1.30 10.37 -20.40
N SER A 353 -2.04 11.00 -21.31
CA SER A 353 -1.49 11.63 -22.51
C SER A 353 -0.63 12.86 -22.23
N TYR A 354 -0.85 13.53 -21.09
CA TYR A 354 -0.04 14.67 -20.61
C TYR A 354 1.10 14.24 -19.68
N ALA A 355 1.19 12.98 -19.37
CA ALA A 355 2.20 12.47 -18.44
C ALA A 355 3.64 12.84 -18.84
N PRO A 356 4.05 12.92 -20.13
CA PRO A 356 5.38 13.40 -20.50
C PRO A 356 5.68 14.84 -20.06
N ASP A 357 4.69 15.71 -20.04
CA ASP A 357 4.81 17.11 -19.61
C ASP A 357 4.90 17.21 -18.08
N ILE A 358 4.39 16.20 -17.36
CA ILE A 358 4.39 16.09 -15.90
C ILE A 358 5.67 15.37 -15.40
N SER A 359 6.42 14.70 -16.27
CA SER A 359 7.52 13.78 -15.93
C SER A 359 8.76 14.41 -15.27
N SER A 360 8.85 15.74 -15.22
CA SER A 360 9.89 16.42 -14.44
C SER A 360 9.70 16.29 -12.92
N TYR A 361 8.59 15.67 -12.49
CA TYR A 361 8.23 15.57 -11.08
C TYR A 361 8.42 14.14 -10.57
N THR A 362 9.21 14.00 -9.52
CA THR A 362 9.51 12.72 -8.85
C THR A 362 8.41 12.26 -7.89
N GLU A 363 7.34 13.06 -7.71
CA GLU A 363 6.24 12.82 -6.78
C GLU A 363 4.89 12.85 -7.50
N ILE A 364 3.84 12.37 -6.81
CA ILE A 364 2.47 12.42 -7.32
C ILE A 364 2.06 13.88 -7.50
N SER A 365 1.89 14.28 -8.76
CA SER A 365 1.55 15.64 -9.16
C SER A 365 0.06 15.81 -9.41
N VAL A 366 -0.64 14.74 -9.79
CA VAL A 366 -2.08 14.77 -10.08
C VAL A 366 -2.82 13.71 -9.26
N HIS A 367 -3.79 14.16 -8.49
CA HIS A 367 -4.72 13.31 -7.75
C HIS A 367 -6.11 13.35 -8.37
N ILE A 368 -6.64 12.20 -8.77
CA ILE A 368 -7.98 12.04 -9.32
C ILE A 368 -8.86 11.37 -8.27
N SER A 369 -9.85 12.09 -7.76
CA SER A 369 -10.74 11.62 -6.72
C SER A 369 -12.19 11.55 -7.21
N GLY A 370 -12.86 10.42 -7.03
CA GLY A 370 -14.25 10.23 -7.39
C GLY A 370 -15.25 10.98 -6.49
N CYS A 371 -14.79 11.58 -5.39
CA CYS A 371 -15.58 12.39 -4.47
C CYS A 371 -14.65 13.24 -3.57
N THR A 372 -15.22 14.14 -2.77
CA THR A 372 -14.46 15.02 -1.87
C THR A 372 -13.70 14.32 -0.72
N LYS A 373 -13.84 13.01 -0.56
CA LYS A 373 -13.18 12.25 0.52
C LYS A 373 -11.68 12.08 0.35
N GLY A 374 -11.15 12.08 -0.88
CA GLY A 374 -9.72 11.98 -1.16
C GLY A 374 -9.04 10.72 -0.62
N CYS A 375 -9.68 9.55 -0.70
CA CYS A 375 -9.27 8.32 0.00
C CYS A 375 -7.87 7.82 -0.33
N VAL A 376 -7.39 8.08 -1.54
CA VAL A 376 -6.10 7.57 -2.05
C VAL A 376 -4.95 8.50 -1.70
N LYS A 377 -5.22 9.80 -1.67
CA LYS A 377 -4.26 10.84 -1.32
C LYS A 377 -4.98 11.86 -0.45
N GLY A 378 -4.72 11.82 0.84
CA GLY A 378 -5.35 12.72 1.83
C GLY A 378 -4.60 14.03 2.03
N ASP A 379 -3.37 14.14 1.51
CA ASP A 379 -2.55 15.34 1.55
C ASP A 379 -2.80 16.18 0.29
N GLU A 380 -2.38 17.45 0.30
CA GLU A 380 -2.42 18.34 -0.85
C GLU A 380 -1.58 17.81 -2.01
N THR A 381 -2.03 18.08 -3.22
CA THR A 381 -1.30 17.78 -4.47
C THR A 381 -1.27 19.01 -5.34
N PRO A 382 -0.26 19.18 -6.20
CA PRO A 382 -0.21 20.29 -7.15
C PRO A 382 -1.49 20.44 -7.96
N LEU A 383 -2.05 19.33 -8.42
CA LEU A 383 -3.33 19.30 -9.09
C LEU A 383 -4.22 18.20 -8.51
N THR A 384 -5.41 18.55 -8.08
CA THR A 384 -6.46 17.59 -7.70
C THR A 384 -7.68 17.77 -8.59
N ILE A 385 -8.18 16.66 -9.14
CA ILE A 385 -9.44 16.62 -9.89
C ILE A 385 -10.43 15.83 -9.07
N THR A 386 -11.48 16.49 -8.60
CA THR A 386 -12.53 15.87 -7.80
C THR A 386 -13.82 15.80 -8.60
N LEU A 387 -14.35 14.60 -8.78
CA LEU A 387 -15.63 14.37 -9.42
C LEU A 387 -16.76 14.69 -8.42
N THR A 388 -17.75 15.40 -8.89
CA THR A 388 -18.93 15.82 -8.14
C THR A 388 -20.21 15.55 -8.96
N ASP A 389 -21.38 15.80 -8.38
CA ASP A 389 -22.66 15.75 -9.08
C ASP A 389 -22.82 16.86 -10.15
N GLN A 390 -21.94 17.88 -10.11
CA GLN A 390 -21.91 18.97 -11.09
C GLN A 390 -20.85 18.81 -12.19
N GLY A 391 -19.97 17.80 -12.08
CA GLY A 391 -18.88 17.57 -13.02
C GLY A 391 -17.52 17.39 -12.33
N TYR A 392 -16.50 18.03 -12.88
CA TYR A 392 -15.10 17.87 -12.50
C TYR A 392 -14.56 19.16 -11.88
N ASN A 393 -14.36 19.17 -10.58
CA ASN A 393 -13.69 20.26 -9.88
C ASN A 393 -12.17 20.13 -10.05
N LEU A 394 -11.56 21.17 -10.57
CA LEU A 394 -10.11 21.27 -10.72
C LEU A 394 -9.58 22.17 -9.60
N ILE A 395 -8.71 21.61 -8.77
CA ILE A 395 -8.20 22.23 -7.54
C ILE A 395 -6.68 22.28 -7.64
N GLN A 396 -6.11 23.46 -7.54
CA GLN A 396 -4.65 23.66 -7.59
C GLN A 396 -4.10 23.74 -6.16
N ASN A 397 -2.98 23.03 -5.91
CA ASN A 397 -2.30 22.97 -4.60
C ASN A 397 -3.26 22.69 -3.44
N GLY A 398 -4.09 21.67 -3.62
CA GLY A 398 -5.15 21.39 -2.66
C GLY A 398 -5.54 19.92 -2.59
N ARG A 399 -6.42 19.66 -1.63
CA ARG A 399 -7.01 18.36 -1.36
C ARG A 399 -8.30 18.18 -2.14
N ALA A 400 -8.85 16.96 -2.16
CA ALA A 400 -10.08 16.64 -2.86
C ALA A 400 -11.33 17.41 -2.36
N ASP A 401 -11.29 17.97 -1.16
CA ASP A 401 -12.32 18.82 -0.56
C ASP A 401 -11.98 20.33 -0.66
N GLY A 402 -10.93 20.68 -1.38
CA GLY A 402 -10.48 22.07 -1.57
C GLY A 402 -11.37 22.89 -2.50
N GLU A 403 -11.08 24.19 -2.57
CA GLU A 403 -11.78 25.12 -3.45
C GLU A 403 -11.36 24.92 -4.91
N ALA A 404 -12.34 24.80 -5.79
CA ALA A 404 -12.08 24.60 -7.22
C ALA A 404 -11.72 25.92 -7.90
N ILE A 405 -10.65 25.93 -8.67
CA ILE A 405 -10.28 27.06 -9.56
C ILE A 405 -11.05 27.01 -10.88
N PHE A 406 -11.57 25.83 -11.24
CA PHE A 406 -12.35 25.62 -12.44
C PHE A 406 -13.32 24.43 -12.22
N LEU A 407 -14.53 24.55 -12.75
CA LEU A 407 -15.54 23.49 -12.80
C LEU A 407 -15.81 23.17 -14.27
N ALA A 408 -15.45 21.97 -14.71
CA ALA A 408 -15.82 21.42 -16.00
C ALA A 408 -17.08 20.54 -15.85
N GLN A 409 -18.05 20.68 -16.75
CA GLN A 409 -19.24 19.83 -16.76
C GLN A 409 -18.98 18.50 -17.46
N THR A 410 -18.04 18.49 -18.40
CA THR A 410 -17.66 17.31 -19.16
C THR A 410 -16.14 17.04 -19.09
N LEU A 411 -15.75 15.79 -19.39
CA LEU A 411 -14.33 15.43 -19.47
C LEU A 411 -13.61 16.17 -20.62
N ASP A 412 -14.33 16.47 -21.70
CA ASP A 412 -13.76 17.22 -22.84
C ASP A 412 -13.51 18.69 -22.48
N GLU A 413 -14.39 19.32 -21.69
CA GLU A 413 -14.15 20.67 -21.15
C GLU A 413 -12.95 20.70 -20.22
N LEU A 414 -12.82 19.70 -19.34
CA LEU A 414 -11.66 19.55 -18.47
C LEU A 414 -10.37 19.43 -19.28
N ASP A 415 -10.37 18.55 -20.28
CA ASP A 415 -9.24 18.32 -21.18
C ASP A 415 -8.86 19.60 -21.94
N GLN A 416 -9.83 20.33 -22.46
CA GLN A 416 -9.59 21.58 -23.18
C GLN A 416 -9.07 22.67 -22.26
N TYR A 417 -9.55 22.75 -21.01
CA TYR A 417 -9.03 23.71 -20.04
C TYR A 417 -7.57 23.43 -19.70
N ILE A 418 -7.19 22.18 -19.48
CA ILE A 418 -5.80 21.77 -19.19
C ILE A 418 -4.89 22.09 -20.39
N LYS A 419 -5.33 21.79 -21.63
CA LYS A 419 -4.58 22.13 -22.86
C LYS A 419 -4.31 23.61 -23.00
N ASN A 420 -5.27 24.45 -22.66
CA ASN A 420 -5.17 25.90 -22.76
C ASN A 420 -4.36 26.50 -21.59
N ASN A 421 -4.15 25.76 -20.50
CA ASN A 421 -3.47 26.20 -19.29
C ASN A 421 -2.40 25.20 -18.82
N PRO A 422 -1.40 24.88 -19.66
CA PRO A 422 -0.45 23.79 -19.36
C PRO A 422 0.35 24.02 -18.05
N LYS A 423 0.56 25.27 -17.65
CA LYS A 423 1.23 25.62 -16.38
C LYS A 423 0.52 25.07 -15.12
N ILE A 424 -0.75 24.66 -15.23
CA ILE A 424 -1.51 24.09 -14.10
C ILE A 424 -0.96 22.72 -13.69
N LEU A 425 -0.22 22.08 -14.58
CA LEU A 425 0.45 20.80 -14.32
C LEU A 425 1.81 20.98 -13.62
N GLU A 426 2.32 22.21 -13.53
CA GLU A 426 3.58 22.54 -12.86
C GLU A 426 3.34 22.71 -11.35
N PRO A 427 4.16 22.11 -10.45
CA PRO A 427 4.11 22.44 -9.04
C PRO A 427 4.61 23.88 -8.84
N LEU A 428 4.03 24.57 -7.85
CA LEU A 428 4.49 25.89 -7.44
C LEU A 428 5.86 25.83 -6.78
#